data_ec0de00fa84803cce529747f7bbe9705
#
_entry.id   ec0de00fa84803cce529747f7bbe9705
#
_cell.length_a   1.000
_cell.length_b   1.000
_cell.length_c   1.000
_cell.angle_alpha   90.00
_cell.angle_beta   90.00
_cell.angle_gamma   90.00
#
_symmetry.space_group_name_H-M   'P 1'
#
loop_
_entity.id
_entity.type
_entity.pdbx_description
1 polymer ?
#
loop_
_entity_poly.entity_id
_entity_poly.type
_entity_poly.pdbx_seq_one_letter_code
_entity_poly.pdbx_strand_id
1 'polypeptide(L)'
;MYKRQEHDPRARAIMVTTSESLANAVSDEVERQLKLLPRESIARPAIENNSYIAIMDSIEDMFTVMNEVAPEHLEIQLPDPMNYMSLVQNAGSVFLGAYASEPLGDYVGGTNHVLPTSGTARFSSPLGVYDFVKRTSFTQFTKERLEEVAKHITTLARTEGLEAHARAIEVRFEK
;
A
#
# COMPACT_ATOMS: atom_id res chain seq x y z
N MET A 1 7.85 16.94 -5.04
CA MET A 1 6.39 17.10 -4.81
C MET A 1 5.58 17.28 -6.10
N TYR A 2 6.11 17.80 -7.22
CA TYR A 2 5.32 18.19 -8.42
C TYR A 2 5.18 17.14 -9.51
N LYS A 3 5.97 16.08 -9.50
CA LYS A 3 6.10 15.21 -10.67
C LYS A 3 4.78 14.53 -11.08
N ARG A 4 3.99 14.03 -10.14
CA ARG A 4 2.70 13.42 -10.47
C ARG A 4 1.60 14.42 -10.77
N GLN A 5 1.66 15.60 -10.18
CA GLN A 5 0.67 16.66 -10.38
C GLN A 5 0.67 17.17 -11.82
N GLU A 6 1.78 17.10 -12.53
CA GLU A 6 1.83 17.47 -13.95
C GLU A 6 1.30 16.38 -14.90
N HIS A 7 1.02 15.16 -14.41
CA HIS A 7 0.47 14.07 -15.21
C HIS A 7 -1.05 14.16 -15.34
N ASP A 8 -1.76 14.44 -14.24
CA ASP A 8 -3.22 14.41 -14.19
C ASP A 8 -3.71 15.47 -13.17
N PRO A 9 -4.71 16.30 -13.53
CA PRO A 9 -5.29 17.29 -12.61
C PRO A 9 -5.95 16.66 -11.37
N ARG A 10 -6.23 15.35 -11.37
CA ARG A 10 -6.76 14.60 -10.23
C ARG A 10 -5.66 14.02 -9.34
N ALA A 11 -4.39 14.18 -9.72
CA ALA A 11 -3.27 13.71 -8.90
C ALA A 11 -3.29 14.40 -7.53
N ARG A 12 -2.79 13.69 -6.53
CA ARG A 12 -2.82 14.13 -5.12
C ARG A 12 -1.42 14.11 -4.53
N ALA A 13 -1.03 15.20 -3.87
CA ALA A 13 0.17 15.27 -3.02
C ALA A 13 -0.25 15.61 -1.60
N ILE A 14 0.16 14.79 -0.65
CA ILE A 14 -0.11 15.01 0.77
C ILE A 14 1.24 15.13 1.48
N MET A 15 1.46 16.26 2.13
CA MET A 15 2.59 16.46 3.02
C MET A 15 2.10 16.40 4.46
N VAL A 16 2.80 15.66 5.30
CA VAL A 16 2.56 15.62 6.75
C VAL A 16 3.83 16.05 7.46
N THR A 17 3.72 16.94 8.42
CA THR A 17 4.87 17.48 9.16
C THR A 17 4.47 17.85 10.58
N THR A 18 5.45 17.92 11.49
CA THR A 18 5.25 18.48 12.84
C THR A 18 5.64 19.95 12.91
N SER A 19 6.10 20.55 11.79
CA SER A 19 6.63 21.93 11.75
C SER A 19 5.73 22.85 10.92
N GLU A 20 5.06 23.76 11.57
CA GLU A 20 4.26 24.80 10.91
C GLU A 20 5.13 25.71 10.02
N SER A 21 6.33 26.06 10.48
CA SER A 21 7.25 26.88 9.68
C SER A 21 7.66 26.17 8.39
N LEU A 22 7.89 24.85 8.43
CA LEU A 22 8.19 24.06 7.24
C LEU A 22 6.97 23.97 6.33
N ALA A 23 5.77 23.78 6.89
CA ALA A 23 4.53 23.74 6.12
C ALA A 23 4.34 25.02 5.29
N ASN A 24 4.51 26.18 5.92
CA ASN A 24 4.42 27.48 5.26
C ASN A 24 5.50 27.66 4.18
N ALA A 25 6.76 27.35 4.50
CA ALA A 25 7.85 27.45 3.54
C ALA A 25 7.66 26.54 2.31
N VAL A 26 7.12 25.33 2.51
CA VAL A 26 6.80 24.42 1.41
C VAL A 26 5.65 24.96 0.57
N SER A 27 4.63 25.53 1.19
CA SER A 27 3.50 26.15 0.46
C SER A 27 3.97 27.27 -0.46
N ASP A 28 4.81 28.17 0.06
CA ASP A 28 5.38 29.29 -0.72
C ASP A 28 6.26 28.80 -1.87
N GLU A 29 7.08 27.77 -1.60
CA GLU A 29 7.97 27.19 -2.61
C GLU A 29 7.18 26.44 -3.68
N VAL A 30 6.07 25.76 -3.31
CA VAL A 30 5.12 25.15 -4.25
C VAL A 30 4.60 26.18 -5.24
N GLU A 31 4.10 27.31 -4.73
CA GLU A 31 3.57 28.38 -5.58
C GLU A 31 4.65 29.02 -6.49
N ARG A 32 5.87 29.18 -5.95
CA ARG A 32 6.99 29.69 -6.74
C ARG A 32 7.35 28.76 -7.90
N GLN A 33 7.43 27.44 -7.64
CA GLN A 33 7.82 26.47 -8.65
C GLN A 33 6.71 26.22 -9.69
N LEU A 34 5.43 26.19 -9.28
CA LEU A 34 4.31 26.01 -10.20
C LEU A 34 4.38 26.95 -11.41
N LYS A 35 4.70 28.23 -11.15
CA LYS A 35 4.84 29.27 -12.19
C LYS A 35 5.98 28.99 -13.19
N LEU A 36 6.90 28.10 -12.87
CA LEU A 36 8.03 27.74 -13.74
C LEU A 36 7.77 26.46 -14.56
N LEU A 37 6.70 25.73 -14.25
CA LEU A 37 6.41 24.48 -14.93
C LEU A 37 5.74 24.70 -16.30
N PRO A 38 6.23 24.08 -17.37
CA PRO A 38 5.57 24.10 -18.67
C PRO A 38 4.13 23.55 -18.64
N ARG A 39 3.83 22.66 -17.69
CA ARG A 39 2.51 22.04 -17.51
C ARG A 39 1.77 22.58 -16.27
N GLU A 40 1.97 23.84 -15.93
CA GLU A 40 1.28 24.51 -14.81
C GLU A 40 -0.23 24.32 -14.88
N SER A 41 -0.83 24.44 -16.07
CA SER A 41 -2.27 24.31 -16.28
C SER A 41 -2.86 22.95 -15.85
N ILE A 42 -2.03 21.92 -15.75
CA ILE A 42 -2.41 20.59 -15.26
C ILE A 42 -2.04 20.44 -13.77
N ALA A 43 -0.83 20.89 -13.40
CA ALA A 43 -0.33 20.75 -12.06
C ALA A 43 -1.08 21.63 -11.04
N ARG A 44 -1.47 22.86 -11.42
CA ARG A 44 -2.16 23.77 -10.52
C ARG A 44 -3.49 23.22 -9.99
N PRO A 45 -4.42 22.73 -10.82
CA PRO A 45 -5.66 22.11 -10.30
C PRO A 45 -5.40 20.90 -9.39
N ALA A 46 -4.36 20.10 -9.67
CA ALA A 46 -3.99 18.97 -8.82
C ALA A 46 -3.56 19.42 -7.42
N ILE A 47 -2.80 20.53 -7.34
CA ILE A 47 -2.36 21.11 -6.06
C ILE A 47 -3.53 21.77 -5.33
N GLU A 48 -4.28 22.65 -6.00
CA GLU A 48 -5.31 23.45 -5.36
C GLU A 48 -6.52 22.63 -4.90
N ASN A 49 -6.92 21.61 -5.66
CA ASN A 49 -8.16 20.88 -5.41
C ASN A 49 -7.96 19.53 -4.68
N ASN A 50 -6.75 18.94 -4.76
CA ASN A 50 -6.56 17.56 -4.31
C ASN A 50 -5.38 17.36 -3.37
N SER A 51 -4.57 18.40 -3.13
CA SER A 51 -3.36 18.28 -2.32
C SER A 51 -3.50 18.98 -0.98
N TYR A 52 -2.77 18.50 0.04
CA TYR A 52 -2.91 19.00 1.39
C TYR A 52 -1.56 19.05 2.09
N ILE A 53 -1.39 20.02 2.98
CA ILE A 53 -0.34 20.03 3.99
C ILE A 53 -1.03 19.89 5.34
N ALA A 54 -0.68 18.86 6.10
CA ALA A 54 -1.23 18.60 7.42
C ALA A 54 -0.14 18.72 8.48
N ILE A 55 -0.42 19.46 9.56
CA ILE A 55 0.47 19.61 10.71
C ILE A 55 -0.01 18.67 11.80
N MET A 56 0.88 17.81 12.29
CA MET A 56 0.61 16.80 13.30
C MET A 56 1.37 17.11 14.59
N ASP A 57 0.90 16.54 15.69
CA ASP A 57 1.53 16.73 17.00
C ASP A 57 2.78 15.83 17.19
N SER A 58 2.81 14.69 16.50
CA SER A 58 3.91 13.71 16.63
C SER A 58 4.26 13.03 15.29
N ILE A 59 5.44 12.40 15.27
CA ILE A 59 5.86 11.56 14.14
C ILE A 59 4.94 10.34 14.00
N GLU A 60 4.50 9.75 15.09
CA GLU A 60 3.59 8.62 15.12
C GLU A 60 2.24 8.97 14.46
N ASP A 61 1.72 10.16 14.71
CA ASP A 61 0.49 10.66 14.07
C ASP A 61 0.70 10.87 12.57
N MET A 62 1.88 11.35 12.16
CA MET A 62 2.22 11.46 10.73
C MET A 62 2.13 10.10 10.04
N PHE A 63 2.70 9.04 10.63
CA PHE A 63 2.64 7.70 10.06
C PHE A 63 1.23 7.10 10.11
N THR A 64 0.45 7.40 11.15
CA THR A 64 -0.96 7.00 11.24
C THR A 64 -1.74 7.55 10.05
N VAL A 65 -1.64 8.84 9.78
CA VAL A 65 -2.29 9.48 8.63
C VAL A 65 -1.79 8.90 7.30
N MET A 66 -0.48 8.72 7.15
CA MET A 66 0.08 8.19 5.89
C MET A 66 -0.33 6.73 5.64
N ASN A 67 -0.44 5.90 6.66
CA ASN A 67 -0.95 4.54 6.54
C ASN A 67 -2.45 4.52 6.15
N GLU A 68 -3.25 5.47 6.69
CA GLU A 68 -4.64 5.66 6.28
C GLU A 68 -4.77 6.14 4.83
N VAL A 69 -3.88 6.97 4.34
CA VAL A 69 -3.82 7.38 2.94
C VAL A 69 -3.44 6.21 2.04
N ALA A 70 -2.57 5.32 2.51
CA ALA A 70 -1.98 4.20 1.76
C ALA A 70 -1.42 4.68 0.40
N PRO A 71 -0.40 5.56 0.41
CA PRO A 71 0.09 6.20 -0.80
C PRO A 71 0.76 5.21 -1.75
N GLU A 72 0.69 5.52 -3.02
CA GLU A 72 1.48 4.83 -4.05
C GLU A 72 2.98 5.08 -3.84
N HIS A 73 3.36 6.33 -3.54
CA HIS A 73 4.72 6.73 -3.23
C HIS A 73 4.76 7.43 -1.86
N LEU A 74 5.54 6.90 -0.95
CA LEU A 74 5.81 7.50 0.36
C LEU A 74 7.25 7.99 0.40
N GLU A 75 7.46 9.29 0.57
CA GLU A 75 8.78 9.86 0.83
C GLU A 75 8.94 10.17 2.32
N ILE A 76 9.95 9.60 2.96
CA ILE A 76 10.29 9.85 4.38
C ILE A 76 11.49 10.76 4.42
N GLN A 77 11.23 12.06 4.60
CA GLN A 77 12.23 13.15 4.62
C GLN A 77 12.61 13.52 6.07
N LEU A 78 12.90 12.51 6.89
CA LEU A 78 13.32 12.65 8.29
C LEU A 78 14.80 12.31 8.44
N PRO A 79 15.49 12.80 9.48
CA PRO A 79 16.81 12.30 9.86
C PRO A 79 16.75 10.77 10.10
N ASP A 80 17.78 10.05 9.65
CA ASP A 80 17.89 8.60 9.81
C ASP A 80 16.60 7.85 9.45
N PRO A 81 16.07 8.00 8.22
CA PRO A 81 14.72 7.56 7.84
C PRO A 81 14.50 6.06 7.97
N MET A 82 15.56 5.24 7.97
CA MET A 82 15.49 3.80 8.21
C MET A 82 14.91 3.45 9.59
N ASN A 83 15.05 4.33 10.57
CA ASN A 83 14.53 4.10 11.93
C ASN A 83 12.99 4.07 11.97
N TYR A 84 12.33 4.60 10.96
CA TYR A 84 10.87 4.70 10.88
C TYR A 84 10.22 3.62 10.00
N MET A 85 11.00 2.70 9.43
CA MET A 85 10.46 1.67 8.53
C MET A 85 9.44 0.76 9.20
N SER A 86 9.57 0.50 10.49
CA SER A 86 8.60 -0.30 11.26
C SER A 86 7.23 0.36 11.42
N LEU A 87 7.13 1.67 11.20
CA LEU A 87 5.87 2.42 11.25
C LEU A 87 5.14 2.42 9.91
N VAL A 88 5.81 2.04 8.82
CA VAL A 88 5.19 1.94 7.49
C VAL A 88 4.39 0.65 7.38
N GLN A 89 3.11 0.75 7.13
CA GLN A 89 2.20 -0.39 6.92
C GLN A 89 1.66 -0.46 5.50
N ASN A 90 1.29 0.68 4.95
CA ASN A 90 0.57 0.78 3.69
C ASN A 90 1.25 1.79 2.75
N ALA A 91 2.18 1.34 1.93
CA ALA A 91 2.79 2.16 0.87
C ALA A 91 3.15 1.29 -0.33
N GLY A 92 2.99 1.80 -1.54
CA GLY A 92 3.39 1.10 -2.77
C GLY A 92 4.91 1.08 -2.93
N SER A 93 5.55 2.23 -2.76
CA SER A 93 7.01 2.37 -2.75
C SER A 93 7.42 3.38 -1.70
N VAL A 94 8.57 3.17 -1.06
CA VAL A 94 9.07 4.04 0.01
C VAL A 94 10.44 4.59 -0.38
N PHE A 95 10.59 5.91 -0.29
CA PHE A 95 11.81 6.65 -0.62
C PHE A 95 12.37 7.28 0.67
N LEU A 96 13.65 7.06 0.92
CA LEU A 96 14.26 7.35 2.21
C LEU A 96 15.30 8.46 2.12
N GLY A 97 15.01 9.61 2.73
CA GLY A 97 15.91 10.75 2.84
C GLY A 97 15.99 11.62 1.60
N ALA A 98 16.77 12.67 1.71
CA ALA A 98 16.80 13.80 0.77
C ALA A 98 17.27 13.46 -0.67
N TYR A 99 17.94 12.35 -0.84
CA TYR A 99 18.49 11.93 -2.15
C TYR A 99 17.70 10.79 -2.81
N ALA A 100 16.62 10.30 -2.18
CA ALA A 100 15.74 9.31 -2.73
C ALA A 100 14.38 9.94 -3.03
N SER A 101 14.17 10.36 -4.25
CA SER A 101 12.91 10.91 -4.73
C SER A 101 12.19 9.93 -5.64
N GLU A 102 10.90 10.09 -5.80
CA GLU A 102 10.05 9.25 -6.65
C GLU A 102 10.60 9.04 -8.08
N PRO A 103 11.15 10.07 -8.79
CA PRO A 103 11.74 9.86 -10.11
C PRO A 103 12.90 8.88 -10.14
N LEU A 104 13.61 8.72 -9.03
CA LEU A 104 14.67 7.70 -8.93
C LEU A 104 14.08 6.30 -9.08
N GLY A 105 12.95 6.01 -8.42
CA GLY A 105 12.27 4.74 -8.51
C GLY A 105 11.75 4.44 -9.90
N ASP A 106 11.19 5.45 -10.58
CA ASP A 106 10.61 5.30 -11.91
C ASP A 106 11.65 4.99 -13.01
N TYR A 107 12.85 5.55 -12.89
CA TYR A 107 13.79 5.52 -14.03
C TYR A 107 15.02 4.65 -13.79
N VAL A 108 15.61 4.64 -12.61
CA VAL A 108 16.92 4.00 -12.40
C VAL A 108 17.06 3.25 -11.07
N GLY A 109 16.08 3.34 -10.15
CA GLY A 109 16.16 2.73 -8.82
C GLY A 109 16.10 1.20 -8.80
N GLY A 110 15.73 0.59 -9.92
CA GLY A 110 15.64 -0.87 -10.05
C GLY A 110 14.39 -1.50 -9.46
N THR A 111 13.54 -0.74 -8.79
CA THR A 111 12.23 -1.18 -8.29
C THR A 111 11.20 -1.17 -9.42
N ASN A 112 10.11 -1.95 -9.26
CA ASN A 112 9.05 -1.96 -10.27
C ASN A 112 8.27 -0.64 -10.24
N HIS A 113 8.04 -0.07 -11.43
CA HIS A 113 7.27 1.14 -11.63
C HIS A 113 5.75 0.92 -11.48
N VAL A 114 5.25 -0.30 -11.70
CA VAL A 114 3.82 -0.62 -11.56
C VAL A 114 3.51 -0.83 -10.09
N LEU A 115 2.89 0.18 -9.49
CA LEU A 115 2.62 0.28 -8.07
C LEU A 115 1.11 0.24 -7.77
N PRO A 116 0.70 -0.16 -6.57
CA PRO A 116 -0.68 -0.07 -6.13
C PRO A 116 -1.12 1.39 -6.00
N THR A 117 -2.22 1.76 -6.65
CA THR A 117 -2.75 3.12 -6.70
C THR A 117 -4.04 3.26 -5.91
N SER A 118 -4.49 4.50 -5.68
CA SER A 118 -5.82 4.81 -5.09
C SER A 118 -6.08 4.11 -3.74
N GLY A 119 -5.05 3.98 -2.91
CA GLY A 119 -5.15 3.37 -1.59
C GLY A 119 -5.12 1.84 -1.59
N THR A 120 -4.91 1.19 -2.74
CA THR A 120 -4.82 -0.28 -2.81
C THR A 120 -3.54 -0.84 -2.19
N ALA A 121 -2.57 0.00 -1.81
CA ALA A 121 -1.38 -0.40 -1.06
C ALA A 121 -1.71 -1.05 0.30
N ARG A 122 -2.97 -0.96 0.78
CA ARG A 122 -3.47 -1.71 1.95
C ARG A 122 -3.49 -3.23 1.76
N PHE A 123 -3.57 -3.71 0.52
CA PHE A 123 -3.72 -5.14 0.21
C PHE A 123 -3.02 -5.59 -1.07
N SER A 124 -2.43 -4.64 -1.82
CA SER A 124 -1.69 -4.93 -3.05
C SER A 124 -0.23 -4.51 -2.91
N SER A 125 0.65 -5.18 -3.63
CA SER A 125 2.08 -4.89 -3.71
C SER A 125 2.45 -4.35 -5.09
N PRO A 126 3.66 -3.80 -5.26
CA PRO A 126 4.23 -3.56 -6.58
C PRO A 126 4.24 -4.83 -7.43
N LEU A 127 4.09 -4.69 -8.75
CA LEU A 127 4.15 -5.82 -9.67
C LEU A 127 5.48 -6.57 -9.51
N GLY A 128 5.39 -7.87 -9.28
CA GLY A 128 6.54 -8.74 -9.03
C GLY A 128 6.46 -10.05 -9.79
N VAL A 129 7.49 -10.87 -9.63
CA VAL A 129 7.54 -12.22 -10.24
C VAL A 129 6.36 -13.08 -9.79
N TYR A 130 5.88 -12.88 -8.57
CA TYR A 130 4.75 -13.64 -8.00
C TYR A 130 3.43 -13.45 -8.75
N ASP A 131 3.25 -12.33 -9.45
CA ASP A 131 2.06 -12.05 -10.26
C ASP A 131 2.01 -12.90 -11.53
N PHE A 132 3.15 -13.45 -11.95
CA PHE A 132 3.31 -14.28 -13.14
C PHE A 132 3.44 -15.77 -12.82
N VAL A 133 3.44 -16.18 -11.56
CA VAL A 133 3.52 -17.58 -11.15
C VAL A 133 2.19 -18.07 -10.62
N LYS A 134 1.77 -19.23 -11.13
CA LYS A 134 0.59 -19.95 -10.62
C LYS A 134 0.97 -20.79 -9.41
N ARG A 135 0.20 -20.69 -8.36
CA ARG A 135 0.32 -21.52 -7.16
C ARG A 135 -0.82 -22.52 -7.13
N THR A 136 -0.54 -23.77 -6.78
CA THR A 136 -1.52 -24.82 -6.63
C THR A 136 -1.28 -25.51 -5.29
N SER A 137 -2.35 -25.69 -4.51
CA SER A 137 -2.30 -26.46 -3.27
C SER A 137 -2.50 -27.94 -3.56
N PHE A 138 -1.71 -28.79 -2.91
CA PHE A 138 -1.83 -30.24 -2.94
C PHE A 138 -2.15 -30.73 -1.54
N THR A 139 -3.17 -31.59 -1.43
CA THR A 139 -3.56 -32.20 -0.16
C THR A 139 -3.64 -33.70 -0.33
N GLN A 140 -2.89 -34.44 0.49
CA GLN A 140 -2.92 -35.89 0.55
C GLN A 140 -3.07 -36.33 2.01
N PHE A 141 -4.00 -37.24 2.27
CA PHE A 141 -4.23 -37.87 3.57
C PHE A 141 -4.23 -39.38 3.41
N THR A 142 -3.68 -40.09 4.43
CA THR A 142 -3.94 -41.54 4.56
C THR A 142 -5.33 -41.77 5.12
N LYS A 143 -5.82 -42.99 5.01
CA LYS A 143 -7.13 -43.38 5.58
C LYS A 143 -7.15 -43.12 7.09
N GLU A 144 -6.12 -43.55 7.79
CA GLU A 144 -5.96 -43.42 9.25
C GLU A 144 -5.98 -41.95 9.66
N ARG A 145 -5.23 -41.11 8.93
CA ARG A 145 -5.19 -39.66 9.25
C ARG A 145 -6.52 -38.96 8.95
N LEU A 146 -7.23 -39.37 7.91
CA LEU A 146 -8.56 -38.86 7.65
C LEU A 146 -9.55 -39.27 8.75
N GLU A 147 -9.46 -40.52 9.24
CA GLU A 147 -10.34 -41.04 10.31
C GLU A 147 -10.16 -40.26 11.60
N GLU A 148 -8.93 -39.91 11.98
CA GLU A 148 -8.63 -39.08 13.17
C GLU A 148 -9.32 -37.71 13.12
N VAL A 149 -9.39 -37.08 11.93
CA VAL A 149 -9.94 -35.71 11.77
C VAL A 149 -11.39 -35.68 11.27
N ALA A 150 -11.95 -36.82 10.89
CA ALA A 150 -13.28 -36.92 10.26
C ALA A 150 -14.37 -36.24 11.10
N LYS A 151 -14.38 -36.46 12.40
CA LYS A 151 -15.38 -35.89 13.31
C LYS A 151 -15.30 -34.35 13.32
N HIS A 152 -14.11 -33.77 13.24
CA HIS A 152 -13.99 -32.31 13.20
C HIS A 152 -14.56 -31.75 11.90
N ILE A 153 -14.26 -32.39 10.77
CA ILE A 153 -14.75 -31.96 9.46
C ILE A 153 -16.29 -32.07 9.40
N THR A 154 -16.85 -33.21 9.82
CA THR A 154 -18.32 -33.44 9.77
C THR A 154 -19.07 -32.49 10.73
N THR A 155 -18.49 -32.21 11.90
CA THR A 155 -19.07 -31.23 12.85
C THR A 155 -19.10 -29.83 12.25
N LEU A 156 -17.99 -29.36 11.70
CA LEU A 156 -17.92 -28.04 11.05
C LEU A 156 -18.90 -27.94 9.88
N ALA A 157 -18.88 -28.92 8.99
CA ALA A 157 -19.78 -28.97 7.84
C ALA A 157 -21.26 -28.87 8.24
N ARG A 158 -21.68 -29.63 9.28
CA ARG A 158 -23.06 -29.57 9.77
C ARG A 158 -23.39 -28.26 10.47
N THR A 159 -22.43 -27.66 11.17
CA THR A 159 -22.62 -26.32 11.77
C THR A 159 -22.89 -25.26 10.70
N GLU A 160 -22.28 -25.42 9.53
CA GLU A 160 -22.51 -24.57 8.35
C GLU A 160 -23.75 -24.97 7.55
N GLY A 161 -24.46 -26.04 7.95
CA GLY A 161 -25.63 -26.56 7.21
C GLY A 161 -25.29 -27.36 5.92
N LEU A 162 -24.02 -27.77 5.79
CA LEU A 162 -23.50 -28.45 4.57
C LEU A 162 -23.44 -29.97 4.74
N GLU A 163 -24.60 -30.65 4.78
CA GLU A 163 -24.70 -32.09 5.01
C GLU A 163 -23.95 -32.92 3.95
N ALA A 164 -23.97 -32.51 2.68
CA ALA A 164 -23.24 -33.21 1.64
C ALA A 164 -21.71 -33.20 1.86
N HIS A 165 -21.16 -32.14 2.48
CA HIS A 165 -19.74 -32.09 2.87
C HIS A 165 -19.44 -33.09 3.99
N ALA A 166 -20.32 -33.21 5.00
CA ALA A 166 -20.20 -34.21 6.05
C ALA A 166 -20.25 -35.61 5.47
N ARG A 167 -21.25 -35.91 4.65
CA ARG A 167 -21.44 -37.21 3.98
C ARG A 167 -20.25 -37.58 3.09
N ALA A 168 -19.65 -36.63 2.41
CA ALA A 168 -18.45 -36.85 1.59
C ALA A 168 -17.26 -37.41 2.39
N ILE A 169 -17.17 -37.17 3.68
CA ILE A 169 -16.18 -37.79 4.56
C ILE A 169 -16.63 -39.14 5.06
N GLU A 170 -17.89 -39.26 5.52
CA GLU A 170 -18.45 -40.48 6.15
C GLU A 170 -18.46 -41.68 5.20
N VAL A 171 -18.86 -41.47 3.94
CA VAL A 171 -18.93 -42.55 2.92
C VAL A 171 -17.57 -43.21 2.65
N ARG A 172 -16.45 -42.57 3.00
CA ARG A 172 -15.11 -43.16 2.85
C ARG A 172 -14.82 -44.25 3.86
N PHE A 173 -15.64 -44.36 4.91
CA PHE A 173 -15.53 -45.34 5.98
C PHE A 173 -16.71 -46.33 6.00
N GLU A 174 -17.75 -46.11 5.18
CA GLU A 174 -18.82 -47.08 4.98
C GLU A 174 -18.28 -48.28 4.19
N LYS A 175 -18.64 -49.48 4.61
CA LYS A 175 -18.27 -50.73 3.93
C LYS A 175 -19.29 -51.11 2.84
#